data_919594514071421a29613c04c5dbe60b
#
_entry.id   919594514071421a29613c04c5dbe60b
#
_cell.length_a   1.000
_cell.length_b   1.000
_cell.length_c   1.000
_cell.angle_alpha   90.00
_cell.angle_beta   90.00
_cell.angle_gamma   90.00
#
_symmetry.space_group_name_H-M   'P 1'
#
loop_
_entity.id
_entity.type
_entity.pdbx_description
1 polymer ?
#
loop_
_entity_poly.entity_id
_entity_poly.type
_entity_poly.pdbx_seq_one_letter_code
_entity_poly.pdbx_strand_id
1 'polypeptide(L)' 'MVKEIVLILLLVNGELSLPSFPFEGTVHECFEHGDKMRVELATYNNERNAWFLNDGSGTWQGFICE' A
#
# COMPACT_ATOMS: atom_id res chain seq x y z
N MET A 1 1.26 -19.23 -6.68
CA MET A 1 1.73 -18.71 -5.40
C MET A 1 2.25 -17.29 -5.57
N VAL A 2 1.86 -16.40 -4.65
CA VAL A 2 2.34 -15.01 -4.67
C VAL A 2 3.79 -14.95 -4.23
N LYS A 3 4.62 -14.18 -4.93
CA LYS A 3 6.05 -14.02 -4.64
C LYS A 3 6.42 -12.62 -4.18
N GLU A 4 5.60 -11.63 -4.49
CA GLU A 4 5.84 -10.25 -4.07
C GLU A 4 4.54 -9.47 -3.91
N ILE A 5 4.62 -8.41 -3.11
CA ILE A 5 3.55 -7.44 -2.96
C ILE A 5 4.09 -6.09 -3.41
N VAL A 6 3.37 -5.44 -4.31
CA VAL A 6 3.75 -4.13 -4.86
C VAL A 6 2.75 -3.10 -4.37
N LEU A 7 3.23 -2.10 -3.67
CA LEU A 7 2.38 -1.00 -3.19
C LEU A 7 2.20 0.05 -4.27
N ILE A 8 1.05 0.68 -4.29
CA ILE A 8 0.76 1.77 -5.24
C ILE A 8 0.57 3.03 -4.41
N LEU A 9 1.53 3.93 -4.47
CA LEU A 9 1.55 5.15 -3.69
C LEU A 9 1.59 6.36 -4.62
N LEU A 10 0.79 7.37 -4.32
CA LEU A 10 0.82 8.65 -5.05
C LEU A 10 1.53 9.66 -4.16
N LEU A 11 2.69 10.12 -4.62
CA LEU A 11 3.52 11.06 -3.88
C LEU A 11 2.99 12.49 -4.01
N VAL A 12 3.37 13.34 -3.06
CA VAL A 12 2.93 14.75 -3.04
C VAL A 12 3.37 15.53 -4.26
N ASN A 13 4.44 15.09 -4.93
CA ASN A 13 4.92 15.73 -6.19
C ASN A 13 4.17 15.25 -7.43
N GLY A 14 3.16 14.37 -7.27
CA GLY A 14 2.37 13.83 -8.37
C GLY A 14 2.93 12.57 -9.01
N GLU A 15 4.06 12.06 -8.54
CA GLU A 15 4.64 10.83 -9.07
C GLU A 15 4.04 9.60 -8.40
N LEU A 16 3.96 8.50 -9.17
CA LEU A 16 3.59 7.20 -8.61
C LEU A 16 4.84 6.49 -8.10
N SER A 17 4.74 5.92 -6.92
CA SER A 17 5.79 5.08 -6.34
C SER A 17 5.24 3.67 -6.24
N LEU A 18 6.03 2.69 -6.70
CA LEU A 18 5.62 1.28 -6.74
C LEU A 18 6.65 0.40 -6.00
N PRO A 19 6.83 0.60 -4.69
CA PRO A 19 7.77 -0.22 -3.95
C PRO A 19 7.30 -1.67 -3.90
N SER A 20 8.24 -2.58 -4.10
CA SER A 20 7.99 -4.01 -4.11
C SER A 20 8.68 -4.67 -2.92
N PHE A 21 7.98 -5.59 -2.28
CA PHE A 21 8.49 -6.34 -1.13
C PHE A 21 8.32 -7.83 -1.37
N PRO A 22 9.30 -8.65 -1.01
CA PRO A 22 9.15 -10.10 -1.13
C PRO A 22 8.05 -10.61 -0.21
N PHE A 23 7.25 -11.52 -0.72
CA PHE A 23 6.19 -12.16 0.03
C PHE A 23 5.99 -13.58 -0.50
N GLU A 24 5.83 -14.54 0.39
CA GLU A 24 5.51 -15.92 0.00
C GLU A 24 4.21 -16.34 0.65
N GLY A 25 3.25 -16.78 -0.17
CA GLY A 25 1.99 -17.25 0.35
C GLY A 25 0.91 -17.29 -0.73
N THR A 26 -0.31 -17.55 -0.30
CA THR A 26 -1.47 -17.54 -1.19
C THR A 26 -1.92 -16.11 -1.49
N VAL A 27 -2.79 -15.95 -2.48
CA VAL A 27 -3.40 -14.66 -2.80
C VAL A 27 -4.15 -14.11 -1.58
N HIS A 28 -4.88 -14.97 -0.88
CA HIS A 28 -5.62 -14.59 0.31
C HIS A 28 -4.70 -14.03 1.40
N GLU A 29 -3.60 -14.74 1.65
CA GLU A 29 -2.60 -14.30 2.63
C GLU A 29 -1.96 -12.97 2.23
N CYS A 30 -1.71 -12.78 0.92
CA CYS A 30 -1.16 -11.53 0.41
C CYS A 30 -2.12 -10.37 0.62
N PHE A 31 -3.41 -10.56 0.36
CA PHE A 31 -4.42 -9.52 0.58
C PHE A 31 -4.51 -9.14 2.05
N GLU A 32 -4.46 -10.11 2.96
CA GLU A 32 -4.45 -9.82 4.39
C GLU A 32 -3.21 -9.03 4.80
N HIS A 33 -2.06 -9.40 4.24
CA HIS A 33 -0.80 -8.70 4.51
C HIS A 33 -0.83 -7.27 3.99
N GLY A 34 -1.35 -7.07 2.78
CA GLY A 34 -1.48 -5.74 2.19
C GLY A 34 -2.39 -4.82 2.99
N ASP A 35 -3.53 -5.33 3.48
CA ASP A 35 -4.43 -4.57 4.34
C ASP A 35 -3.75 -4.18 5.65
N LYS A 36 -2.95 -5.07 6.21
CA LYS A 36 -2.19 -4.81 7.43
C LYS A 36 -1.12 -3.73 7.20
N MET A 37 -0.43 -3.79 6.07
CA MET A 37 0.55 -2.75 5.71
C MET A 37 -0.11 -1.38 5.58
N ARG A 38 -1.30 -1.32 4.98
CA ARG A 38 -2.04 -0.07 4.85
C ARG A 38 -2.29 0.57 6.22
N VAL A 39 -2.78 -0.21 7.17
CA VAL A 39 -3.09 0.29 8.52
C VAL A 39 -1.83 0.72 9.26
N GLU A 40 -0.71 0.05 9.03
CA GLU A 40 0.56 0.37 9.68
C GLU A 40 1.25 1.59 9.07
N LEU A 41 1.15 1.76 7.75
CA LEU A 41 1.90 2.78 7.02
C LEU A 41 1.10 4.05 6.74
N ALA A 42 -0.23 4.00 6.85
CA ALA A 42 -1.09 5.11 6.49
C ALA A 42 -2.23 5.27 7.50
N THR A 43 -2.84 6.45 7.48
CA THR A 43 -4.00 6.79 8.32
C THR A 43 -5.11 7.33 7.44
N TYR A 44 -6.32 6.84 7.65
CA TYR A 44 -7.48 7.29 6.87
C TYR A 44 -7.90 8.69 7.29
N ASN A 45 -8.10 9.55 6.29
CA ASN A 45 -8.59 10.91 6.50
C ASN A 45 -10.04 11.00 6.01
N ASN A 46 -10.99 11.20 6.93
CA ASN A 46 -12.41 11.25 6.61
C ASN A 46 -12.79 12.47 5.76
N GLU A 47 -12.10 13.58 5.93
CA GLU A 47 -12.41 14.81 5.20
C GLU A 47 -12.04 14.70 3.73
N ARG A 48 -10.94 13.98 3.44
CA ARG A 48 -10.43 13.82 2.09
C ARG A 48 -10.76 12.46 1.47
N ASN A 49 -11.35 11.56 2.25
CA ASN A 49 -11.68 10.20 1.82
C ASN A 49 -10.48 9.48 1.22
N ALA A 50 -9.33 9.58 1.88
CA ALA A 50 -8.10 8.98 1.41
C ALA A 50 -7.22 8.50 2.57
N TRP A 51 -6.35 7.56 2.26
CA TRP A 51 -5.34 7.07 3.20
C TRP A 51 -4.05 7.85 2.97
N PHE A 52 -3.65 8.63 3.95
CA PHE A 52 -2.41 9.41 3.89
C PHE A 52 -1.28 8.67 4.57
N LEU A 53 -0.13 8.60 3.90
CA LEU A 53 1.05 7.96 4.48
C LEU A 53 1.50 8.72 5.72
N ASN A 54 1.87 7.97 6.76
CA ASN A 54 2.21 8.55 8.07
C ASN A 54 3.47 9.42 8.03
N ASP A 55 4.35 9.19 7.05
CA ASP A 55 5.57 9.98 6.87
C ASP A 55 5.35 11.27 6.06
N GLY A 56 4.13 11.52 5.59
CA GLY A 56 3.79 12.71 4.82
C GLY A 56 4.23 12.68 3.37
N SER A 57 4.71 11.55 2.86
CA SER A 57 5.22 11.46 1.48
C SER A 57 4.15 11.39 0.42
N GLY A 58 2.91 11.05 0.78
CA GLY A 58 1.83 10.94 -0.19
C GLY A 58 0.64 10.15 0.34
N THR A 59 -0.10 9.53 -0.59
CA THR A 59 -1.30 8.77 -0.28
C THR A 59 -1.17 7.32 -0.73
N TRP A 60 -1.84 6.43 -0.01
CA TRP A 60 -1.94 5.01 -0.34
C TRP A 60 -3.06 4.83 -1.37
N GLN A 61 -2.75 4.25 -2.53
CA GLN A 61 -3.75 3.99 -3.58
C GLN A 61 -4.21 2.54 -3.60
N GLY A 62 -3.33 1.63 -3.22
CA GLY A 62 -3.65 0.22 -3.21
C GLY A 62 -2.40 -0.63 -3.25
N PHE A 63 -2.57 -1.91 -3.60
CA PHE A 63 -1.44 -2.83 -3.75
C PHE A 63 -1.78 -3.94 -4.72
N ILE A 64 -0.76 -4.58 -5.25
CA ILE A 64 -0.87 -5.69 -6.19
C ILE A 64 -0.12 -6.89 -5.63
N CYS A 65 -0.72 -8.07 -5.72
CA CYS A 65 -0.09 -9.34 -5.35
C CYS A 65 0.37 -10.06 -6.62
N GLU A 66 1.66 -10.29 -6.75
CA GLU A 66 2.25 -10.95 -7.92
C GLU A 66 3.02 -12.21 -7.57
#